data_e526c96f08bb5a8727208d55c1c13da6
#
_entry.id   e526c96f08bb5a8727208d55c1c13da6
#
_cell.length_a   1.000
_cell.length_b   1.000
_cell.length_c   1.000
_cell.angle_alpha   90.00
_cell.angle_beta   90.00
_cell.angle_gamma   90.00
#
_symmetry.space_group_name_H-M   'P 1'
#
loop_
_entity.id
_entity.type
_entity.pdbx_description
1 polymer ?
#
loop_
_entity_poly.entity_id
_entity_poly.type
_entity_poly.pdbx_seq_one_letter_code
_entity_poly.pdbx_strand_id
1 'polypeptide(L)'
;MEEDYDWGLILKISIPISAAMTYVFYTNISNFWKWFILSSGLILAAALAYAKNKKKANVFTAAAIVFLAALAVRFLKNSGII
;
A
#
# COMPACT_ATOMS: atom_id res chain seq x y z
N MET A 1 -7.52 -23.26 3.18
CA MET A 1 -7.54 -22.59 2.97
C MET A 1 -6.57 -21.83 2.96
N GLU A 2 -6.24 -21.39 3.41
CA GLU A 2 -5.41 -20.66 3.51
C GLU A 2 -4.32 -20.63 2.71
N GLU A 3 -3.99 -21.46 2.17
CA GLU A 3 -2.92 -21.57 1.32
C GLU A 3 -3.05 -20.78 0.08
N ASP A 4 -4.12 -20.08 -0.10
CA ASP A 4 -4.31 -19.22 -1.24
C ASP A 4 -3.43 -17.97 -1.18
N TYR A 5 -2.86 -17.69 -0.02
CA TYR A 5 -2.04 -16.50 0.15
C TYR A 5 -0.57 -16.78 -0.08
N ASP A 6 0.02 -16.00 -0.98
CA ASP A 6 1.46 -16.05 -1.20
C ASP A 6 2.06 -14.86 -0.45
N TRP A 7 2.33 -15.05 0.81
CA TRP A 7 2.81 -13.96 1.66
C TRP A 7 4.15 -13.40 1.21
N GLY A 8 5.02 -14.24 0.65
CA GLY A 8 6.28 -13.77 0.12
C GLY A 8 6.08 -12.75 -0.99
N LEU A 9 5.17 -13.07 -1.92
CA LEU A 9 4.87 -12.17 -3.02
C LEU A 9 4.17 -10.91 -2.53
N ILE A 10 3.21 -11.08 -1.63
CA ILE A 10 2.45 -9.95 -1.09
C ILE A 10 3.40 -8.95 -0.43
N LEU A 11 4.30 -9.45 0.41
CA LEU A 11 5.24 -8.58 1.10
C LEU A 11 6.24 -7.94 0.14
N LYS A 12 6.69 -8.68 -0.86
CA LYS A 12 7.59 -8.13 -1.86
C LYS A 12 7.01 -6.94 -2.60
N ILE A 13 5.72 -6.99 -2.84
CA ILE A 13 5.04 -5.90 -3.55
C ILE A 13 4.68 -4.79 -2.57
N SER A 14 4.18 -5.16 -1.41
CA SER A 14 3.63 -4.19 -0.45
C SER A 14 4.69 -3.34 0.22
N ILE A 15 5.83 -3.93 0.57
CA ILE A 15 6.84 -3.21 1.33
C ILE A 15 7.42 -2.01 0.57
N PRO A 16 7.87 -2.16 -0.69
CA PRO A 16 8.38 -1.00 -1.42
C PRO A 16 7.34 0.08 -1.63
N ILE A 17 6.10 -0.34 -1.96
CA ILE A 17 5.04 0.63 -2.20
C ILE A 17 4.64 1.31 -0.90
N SER A 18 4.59 0.57 0.20
CA SER A 18 4.29 1.16 1.50
C SER A 18 5.38 2.15 1.92
N ALA A 19 6.63 1.84 1.64
CA ALA A 19 7.72 2.75 1.94
C ALA A 19 7.57 4.06 1.16
N ALA A 20 7.19 3.96 -0.12
CA ALA A 20 6.95 5.14 -0.94
C ALA A 20 5.78 5.95 -0.40
N MET A 21 4.71 5.27 0.01
CA MET A 21 3.55 5.96 0.58
C MET A 21 3.91 6.64 1.89
N THR A 22 4.71 5.99 2.72
CA THR A 22 5.17 6.59 3.96
C THR A 22 5.92 7.89 3.69
N TYR A 23 6.82 7.86 2.73
CA TYR A 23 7.57 9.05 2.36
C TYR A 23 6.65 10.17 1.87
N VAL A 24 5.71 9.83 0.99
CA VAL A 24 4.79 10.80 0.41
C VAL A 24 3.92 11.43 1.49
N PHE A 25 3.39 10.62 2.41
CA PHE A 25 2.52 11.14 3.45
C PHE A 25 3.28 11.90 4.53
N TYR A 26 4.57 11.64 4.66
CA TYR A 26 5.40 12.36 5.60
C TYR A 26 5.77 13.75 5.08
N THR A 27 5.93 13.92 3.78
CA THR A 27 6.31 15.21 3.21
C THR A 27 5.11 16.14 3.13
N ASN A 28 5.40 17.44 3.04
CA ASN A 28 4.34 18.44 2.97
C ASN A 28 3.97 18.73 1.52
N ILE A 29 3.16 17.86 0.95
CA ILE A 29 2.60 18.13 -0.37
C ILE A 29 1.09 18.26 -0.22
N SER A 30 0.44 18.79 -1.24
CA SER A 30 -1.00 19.04 -1.15
C SER A 30 -1.78 17.74 -0.98
N ASN A 31 -2.93 17.83 -0.33
CA ASN A 31 -3.77 16.67 -0.10
C ASN A 31 -4.20 16.01 -1.40
N PHE A 32 -4.45 16.81 -2.43
CA PHE A 32 -4.83 16.25 -3.73
C PHE A 32 -3.76 15.29 -4.25
N TRP A 33 -2.49 15.70 -4.19
CA TRP A 33 -1.41 14.87 -4.67
C TRP A 33 -1.21 13.64 -3.78
N LYS A 34 -1.40 13.77 -2.48
CA LYS A 34 -1.30 12.63 -1.58
C LYS A 34 -2.30 11.55 -1.95
N TRP A 35 -3.55 11.95 -2.15
CA TRP A 35 -4.59 10.98 -2.51
C TRP A 35 -4.39 10.41 -3.90
N PHE A 36 -3.93 11.25 -4.83
CA PHE A 36 -3.64 10.79 -6.17
C PHE A 36 -2.55 9.72 -6.17
N ILE A 37 -1.48 9.97 -5.44
CA ILE A 37 -0.36 9.03 -5.36
C ILE A 37 -0.78 7.76 -4.63
N LEU A 38 -1.60 7.88 -3.58
CA LEU A 38 -2.11 6.71 -2.89
C LEU A 38 -2.94 5.84 -3.83
N SER A 39 -3.83 6.45 -4.60
CA SER A 39 -4.63 5.70 -5.56
C SER A 39 -3.75 4.99 -6.58
N SER A 40 -2.75 5.69 -7.10
CA SER A 40 -1.82 5.09 -8.05
C SER A 40 -1.07 3.92 -7.44
N GLY A 41 -0.64 4.07 -6.18
CA GLY A 41 0.06 3.00 -5.48
C GLY A 41 -0.81 1.79 -5.28
N LEU A 42 -2.08 1.99 -4.93
CA LEU A 42 -3.01 0.89 -4.76
C LEU A 42 -3.22 0.14 -6.07
N ILE A 43 -3.41 0.88 -7.16
CA ILE A 43 -3.59 0.28 -8.47
C ILE A 43 -2.34 -0.50 -8.87
N LEU A 44 -1.17 0.08 -8.65
CA LEU A 44 0.09 -0.57 -8.97
C LEU A 44 0.28 -1.85 -8.18
N ALA A 45 0.00 -1.80 -6.87
CA ALA A 45 0.13 -2.98 -6.02
C ALA A 45 -0.81 -4.08 -6.49
N ALA A 46 -2.06 -3.72 -6.78
CA ALA A 46 -3.03 -4.69 -7.26
C ALA A 46 -2.61 -5.29 -8.59
N ALA A 47 -2.15 -4.46 -9.51
CA ALA A 47 -1.74 -4.92 -10.83
C ALA A 47 -0.54 -5.86 -10.74
N LEU A 48 0.45 -5.52 -9.93
CA LEU A 48 1.63 -6.37 -9.79
C LEU A 48 1.27 -7.70 -9.14
N ALA A 49 0.43 -7.65 -8.12
CA ALA A 49 0.00 -8.89 -7.44
C ALA A 49 -0.77 -9.78 -8.42
N TYR A 50 -1.66 -9.18 -9.20
CA TYR A 50 -2.44 -9.95 -10.16
C TYR A 50 -1.56 -10.54 -11.26
N ALA A 51 -0.59 -9.78 -11.73
CA ALA A 51 0.31 -10.24 -12.78
C ALA A 51 1.16 -11.42 -12.33
N LYS A 52 1.57 -11.42 -11.05
CA LYS A 52 2.41 -12.48 -10.53
C LYS A 52 1.61 -13.67 -10.04
N ASN A 53 0.45 -13.42 -9.47
CA ASN A 53 -0.38 -14.46 -8.90
C ASN A 53 -1.83 -14.06 -9.09
N LYS A 54 -2.54 -14.77 -9.93
CA LYS A 54 -3.87 -14.34 -10.37
C LYS A 54 -4.97 -14.64 -9.36
N LYS A 55 -4.63 -14.78 -8.10
CA LYS A 55 -5.62 -15.00 -7.06
C LYS A 55 -6.09 -13.68 -6.49
N LYS A 56 -7.38 -13.45 -6.51
CA LYS A 56 -7.95 -12.20 -6.02
C LYS A 56 -7.62 -11.92 -4.57
N ALA A 57 -7.52 -12.99 -3.75
CA ALA A 57 -7.17 -12.81 -2.35
C ALA A 57 -5.82 -12.12 -2.20
N ASN A 58 -4.84 -12.52 -2.99
CA ASN A 58 -3.52 -11.89 -2.92
C ASN A 58 -3.54 -10.45 -3.37
N VAL A 59 -4.29 -10.18 -4.44
CA VAL A 59 -4.42 -8.81 -4.96
C VAL A 59 -5.04 -7.91 -3.91
N PHE A 60 -6.14 -8.35 -3.33
CA PHE A 60 -6.85 -7.59 -2.34
C PHE A 60 -5.99 -7.34 -1.10
N THR A 61 -5.29 -8.38 -0.65
CA THR A 61 -4.45 -8.27 0.55
C THR A 61 -3.30 -7.30 0.34
N ALA A 62 -2.65 -7.34 -0.81
CA ALA A 62 -1.56 -6.43 -1.09
C ALA A 62 -2.06 -4.98 -1.08
N ALA A 63 -3.18 -4.72 -1.73
CA ALA A 63 -3.75 -3.38 -1.74
C ALA A 63 -4.14 -2.93 -0.34
N ALA A 64 -4.72 -3.83 0.46
CA ALA A 64 -5.11 -3.50 1.82
C ALA A 64 -3.91 -3.14 2.68
N ILE A 65 -2.81 -3.86 2.54
CA ILE A 65 -1.60 -3.56 3.32
C ILE A 65 -1.07 -2.17 2.97
N VAL A 66 -1.02 -1.83 1.68
CA VAL A 66 -0.55 -0.51 1.27
C VAL A 66 -1.47 0.58 1.82
N PHE A 67 -2.77 0.36 1.71
CA PHE A 67 -3.74 1.34 2.19
C PHE A 67 -3.62 1.56 3.70
N LEU A 68 -3.52 0.47 4.45
CA LEU A 68 -3.39 0.57 5.91
C LEU A 68 -2.08 1.26 6.31
N ALA A 69 -1.00 0.99 5.59
CA ALA A 69 0.26 1.65 5.87
C ALA A 69 0.13 3.17 5.67
N ALA A 70 -0.52 3.59 4.59
CA ALA A 70 -0.71 5.01 4.33
C ALA A 70 -1.57 5.66 5.41
N LEU A 71 -2.63 5.00 5.82
CA LEU A 71 -3.49 5.52 6.88
C LEU A 71 -2.75 5.61 8.20
N ALA A 72 -1.93 4.62 8.51
CA ALA A 72 -1.16 4.62 9.74
C ALA A 72 -0.21 5.81 9.79
N VAL A 73 0.49 6.07 8.70
CA VAL A 73 1.40 7.21 8.64
C VAL A 73 0.64 8.51 8.79
N ARG A 74 -0.50 8.63 8.12
CA ARG A 74 -1.32 9.84 8.22
C ARG A 74 -1.79 10.06 9.65
N PHE A 75 -2.23 8.99 10.30
CA PHE A 75 -2.69 9.08 11.68
C PHE A 75 -1.57 9.52 12.61
N LEU A 76 -0.40 8.92 12.47
CA LEU A 76 0.75 9.26 13.31
C LEU A 76 1.17 10.71 13.12
N LYS A 77 1.13 11.18 11.89
CA LYS A 77 1.51 12.56 11.62
C LYS A 77 0.49 13.54 12.20
N ASN A 78 -0.79 13.22 12.08
CA ASN A 78 -1.83 14.07 12.65
C ASN A 78 -1.79 14.09 14.16
N SER A 79 -1.32 13.00 14.78
CA SER A 79 -1.20 12.92 16.23
C SER A 79 0.03 13.65 16.75
N GLY A 80 0.92 14.07 15.88
CA GLY A 80 2.13 14.76 16.31
C GLY A 80 3.24 13.81 16.75
N ILE A 81 3.08 12.52 16.51
CA ILE A 81 4.10 11.53 16.89
C ILE A 81 5.33 11.65 15.99
N ILE A 82 5.10 11.94 14.74
CA ILE A 82 6.20 12.08 13.79
C ILE A 82 6.16 13.42 13.02
#